data_ae5681448a0d33ce1688292bce200c40
#
_entry.id   ae5681448a0d33ce1688292bce200c40
#
_cell.length_a   1.000
_cell.length_b   1.000
_cell.length_c   1.000
_cell.angle_alpha   90.00
_cell.angle_beta   90.00
_cell.angle_gamma   90.00
#
_symmetry.space_group_name_H-M   'P 1'
#
loop_
_entity.id
_entity.type
_entity.pdbx_description
1 polymer ?
#
loop_
_entity_poly.entity_id
_entity_poly.type
_entity_poly.pdbx_seq_one_letter_code
_entity_poly.pdbx_strand_id
1 'polypeptide(L)'
;ACDIPLAPLVDDAPEYDRPQADVTPRPALASADITSDAPVAEVLKSLVGSIDLASRRWIYEQYDSQVMADTIAGPGGDAGLIRVHGSRRGLAVSTDCTPRYVEADPRTGGAQAVAEGWRNLSAVGARGLAITNNLNFGNPEKPDIMAQMAQSVLGMGDAARALDTPVVSGNVSLYNETDGRAILPCPVVGMVGTIDDIASAVGMAPTADGQALVVIGQDASQDDGWLGVSLY
;
A
#
# COMPACT_ATOMS: atom_id res chain seq x y z
N ALA A 1 31.37 11.55 26.69
CA ALA A 1 30.21 12.40 26.45
C ALA A 1 30.61 13.42 25.35
N CYS A 2 29.70 13.69 24.43
CA CYS A 2 29.91 14.64 23.34
C CYS A 2 29.03 15.85 23.61
N ASP A 3 29.61 17.05 23.45
CA ASP A 3 28.90 18.31 23.55
C ASP A 3 28.98 18.99 22.17
N ILE A 4 27.95 18.74 21.37
CA ILE A 4 27.84 19.25 20.00
C ILE A 4 26.72 20.28 19.96
N PRO A 5 27.01 21.52 19.53
CA PRO A 5 25.98 22.53 19.32
C PRO A 5 24.92 22.06 18.32
N LEU A 6 23.65 22.33 18.57
CA LEU A 6 22.55 21.91 17.68
C LEU A 6 22.53 22.72 16.36
N ALA A 7 22.84 24.00 16.39
CA ALA A 7 22.77 24.86 15.21
C ALA A 7 23.65 24.35 14.05
N PRO A 8 24.95 24.03 14.23
CA PRO A 8 25.73 23.45 13.14
C PRO A 8 25.23 22.09 12.65
N LEU A 9 24.61 21.29 13.52
CA LEU A 9 24.04 19.99 13.10
C LEU A 9 22.83 20.14 12.17
N VAL A 10 22.12 21.25 12.29
CA VAL A 10 20.92 21.53 11.48
C VAL A 10 21.28 22.45 10.30
N ASP A 11 21.93 23.56 10.58
CA ASP A 11 22.13 24.64 9.61
C ASP A 11 23.26 24.32 8.61
N ASP A 12 24.26 23.57 9.03
CA ASP A 12 25.40 23.17 8.20
C ASP A 12 25.23 21.77 7.59
N ALA A 13 24.05 21.09 7.81
CA ALA A 13 23.76 19.82 7.19
C ALA A 13 23.69 19.97 5.66
N PRO A 14 24.32 19.05 4.88
CA PRO A 14 24.30 19.16 3.43
C PRO A 14 22.88 18.99 2.89
N GLU A 15 22.44 19.96 2.11
CA GLU A 15 21.20 19.89 1.32
C GLU A 15 21.53 19.38 -0.08
N TYR A 16 20.89 18.28 -0.47
CA TYR A 16 21.10 17.67 -1.78
C TYR A 16 19.91 17.98 -2.69
N ASP A 17 20.18 18.65 -3.82
CA ASP A 17 19.26 18.74 -4.96
C ASP A 17 19.73 17.71 -6.01
N ARG A 18 19.18 16.50 -5.94
CA ARG A 18 19.59 15.42 -6.84
C ARG A 18 18.84 15.51 -8.16
N PRO A 19 19.53 15.31 -9.29
CA PRO A 19 18.89 15.37 -10.59
C PRO A 19 17.82 14.26 -10.72
N GLN A 20 16.74 14.58 -11.41
CA GLN A 20 15.64 13.66 -11.70
C GLN A 20 15.54 13.48 -13.21
N ALA A 21 15.34 12.24 -13.65
CA ALA A 21 15.01 11.96 -15.04
C ALA A 21 13.52 12.22 -15.31
N ASP A 22 13.16 12.36 -16.58
CA ASP A 22 11.77 12.36 -16.98
C ASP A 22 11.16 10.97 -16.76
N VAL A 23 10.01 10.92 -16.10
CA VAL A 23 9.27 9.69 -15.90
C VAL A 23 8.25 9.53 -17.01
N THR A 24 8.37 8.45 -17.76
CA THR A 24 7.36 8.05 -18.75
C THR A 24 6.66 6.80 -18.21
N PRO A 25 5.35 6.89 -17.91
CA PRO A 25 4.58 5.71 -17.52
C PRO A 25 4.65 4.62 -18.58
N ARG A 26 4.60 3.36 -18.15
CA ARG A 26 4.54 2.24 -19.09
C ARG A 26 3.28 2.38 -19.96
N PRO A 27 3.38 2.10 -21.27
CA PRO A 27 2.20 2.07 -22.12
C PRO A 27 1.20 1.03 -21.62
N ALA A 28 -0.09 1.38 -21.65
CA ALA A 28 -1.15 0.41 -21.38
C ALA A 28 -1.11 -0.70 -22.45
N LEU A 29 -1.32 -1.94 -22.03
CA LEU A 29 -1.58 -3.03 -22.98
C LEU A 29 -3.04 -2.96 -23.42
N ALA A 30 -3.27 -3.04 -24.71
CA ALA A 30 -4.63 -3.19 -25.20
C ALA A 30 -5.18 -4.57 -24.82
N SER A 31 -6.45 -4.65 -24.41
CA SER A 31 -7.10 -5.92 -24.08
C SER A 31 -7.04 -6.94 -25.21
N ALA A 32 -6.99 -6.48 -26.45
CA ALA A 32 -6.83 -7.34 -27.64
C ALA A 32 -5.44 -8.02 -27.73
N ASP A 33 -4.42 -7.45 -27.06
CA ASP A 33 -3.08 -8.01 -27.04
C ASP A 33 -2.92 -9.09 -25.94
N ILE A 34 -3.93 -9.22 -25.09
CA ILE A 34 -3.95 -10.16 -23.96
C ILE A 34 -4.98 -11.25 -24.27
N THR A 35 -4.55 -12.27 -24.99
CA THR A 35 -5.40 -13.40 -25.33
C THR A 35 -4.90 -14.67 -24.66
N SER A 36 -5.82 -15.48 -24.18
CA SER A 36 -5.51 -16.81 -23.68
C SER A 36 -6.58 -17.78 -24.17
N ASP A 37 -6.14 -18.86 -24.81
CA ASP A 37 -7.01 -19.98 -25.21
C ASP A 37 -7.27 -20.94 -24.03
N ALA A 38 -6.64 -20.70 -22.89
CA ALA A 38 -6.79 -21.55 -21.72
C ALA A 38 -8.20 -21.41 -21.10
N PRO A 39 -8.84 -22.51 -20.68
CA PRO A 39 -10.09 -22.43 -19.95
C PRO A 39 -9.96 -21.58 -18.68
N VAL A 40 -10.96 -20.77 -18.37
CA VAL A 40 -10.95 -19.86 -17.19
C VAL A 40 -10.60 -20.59 -15.90
N ALA A 41 -11.08 -21.82 -15.73
CA ALA A 41 -10.77 -22.64 -14.55
C ALA A 41 -9.27 -22.99 -14.43
N GLU A 42 -8.58 -23.20 -15.54
CA GLU A 42 -7.14 -23.48 -15.54
C GLU A 42 -6.34 -22.21 -15.29
N VAL A 43 -6.74 -21.07 -15.85
CA VAL A 43 -6.17 -19.76 -15.55
C VAL A 43 -6.31 -19.46 -14.05
N LEU A 44 -7.51 -19.64 -13.48
CA LEU A 44 -7.77 -19.43 -12.06
C LEU A 44 -6.88 -20.32 -11.18
N LYS A 45 -6.77 -21.61 -11.49
CA LYS A 45 -5.89 -22.54 -10.75
C LYS A 45 -4.43 -22.11 -10.82
N SER A 46 -3.97 -21.68 -11.99
CA SER A 46 -2.61 -21.20 -12.19
C SER A 46 -2.32 -19.94 -11.36
N LEU A 47 -3.23 -18.97 -11.36
CA LEU A 47 -3.10 -17.74 -10.59
C LEU A 47 -3.11 -18.02 -9.08
N VAL A 48 -4.11 -18.76 -8.57
CA VAL A 48 -4.21 -19.08 -7.14
C VAL A 48 -3.05 -19.95 -6.67
N GLY A 49 -2.50 -20.80 -7.55
CA GLY A 49 -1.32 -21.63 -7.27
C GLY A 49 0.01 -20.92 -7.43
N SER A 50 0.02 -19.67 -7.89
CA SER A 50 1.26 -18.91 -8.09
C SER A 50 1.89 -18.50 -6.76
N ILE A 51 3.21 -18.27 -6.79
CA ILE A 51 3.93 -17.80 -5.61
C ILE A 51 3.47 -16.41 -5.16
N ASP A 52 2.98 -15.59 -6.09
CA ASP A 52 2.50 -14.23 -5.82
C ASP A 52 1.20 -14.22 -5.01
N LEU A 53 0.35 -15.23 -5.19
CA LEU A 53 -0.94 -15.38 -4.48
C LEU A 53 -0.90 -16.45 -3.38
N ALA A 54 0.23 -17.09 -3.16
CA ALA A 54 0.39 -18.08 -2.11
C ALA A 54 0.17 -17.48 -0.71
N SER A 55 -0.34 -18.30 0.22
CA SER A 55 -0.55 -17.89 1.61
C SER A 55 0.75 -17.40 2.26
N ARG A 56 0.66 -16.31 3.01
CA ARG A 56 1.77 -15.74 3.79
C ARG A 56 1.67 -16.08 5.29
N ARG A 57 0.83 -17.03 5.67
CA ARG A 57 0.60 -17.43 7.07
C ARG A 57 1.90 -17.68 7.82
N TRP A 58 2.83 -18.41 7.25
CA TRP A 58 4.12 -18.75 7.86
C TRP A 58 4.96 -17.51 8.23
N ILE A 59 4.71 -16.34 7.58
CA ILE A 59 5.37 -15.08 7.92
C ILE A 59 4.74 -14.49 9.18
N TYR A 60 3.42 -14.24 9.16
CA TYR A 60 2.77 -13.51 10.24
C TYR A 60 2.45 -14.38 11.46
N GLU A 61 2.37 -15.71 11.34
CA GLU A 61 2.22 -16.64 12.48
C GLU A 61 3.42 -16.63 13.42
N GLN A 62 4.56 -16.11 13.01
CA GLN A 62 5.76 -15.96 13.85
C GLN A 62 5.63 -14.80 14.84
N TYR A 63 4.69 -13.89 14.63
CA TYR A 63 4.52 -12.70 15.45
C TYR A 63 3.32 -12.85 16.37
N ASP A 64 3.48 -12.37 17.61
CA ASP A 64 2.39 -12.37 18.58
C ASP A 64 1.36 -11.30 18.23
N SER A 65 0.17 -11.73 17.79
CA SER A 65 -0.99 -10.88 17.56
C SER A 65 -1.97 -10.85 18.73
N GLN A 66 -1.64 -11.52 19.84
CA GLN A 66 -2.52 -11.69 21.00
C GLN A 66 -2.07 -10.90 22.23
N VAL A 67 -0.95 -10.21 22.16
CA VAL A 67 -0.41 -9.41 23.27
C VAL A 67 -1.47 -8.43 23.79
N MET A 68 -1.62 -8.33 25.10
CA MET A 68 -2.66 -7.57 25.82
C MET A 68 -4.11 -8.01 25.51
N ALA A 69 -4.32 -9.04 24.70
CA ALA A 69 -5.62 -9.56 24.29
C ALA A 69 -6.57 -8.50 23.66
N ASP A 70 -6.01 -7.56 22.94
CA ASP A 70 -6.76 -6.46 22.33
C ASP A 70 -7.14 -6.68 20.87
N THR A 71 -6.54 -7.68 20.22
CA THR A 71 -6.82 -8.01 18.83
C THR A 71 -8.22 -8.60 18.70
N ILE A 72 -9.07 -7.95 17.91
CA ILE A 72 -10.42 -8.40 17.55
C ILE A 72 -10.39 -9.17 16.22
N ALA A 73 -9.63 -8.67 15.25
CA ALA A 73 -9.37 -9.34 13.99
C ALA A 73 -7.88 -9.21 13.65
N GLY A 74 -7.22 -10.36 13.45
CA GLY A 74 -5.83 -10.46 13.06
C GLY A 74 -5.65 -10.46 11.54
N PRO A 75 -4.45 -10.86 11.06
CA PRO A 75 -4.15 -10.97 9.63
C PRO A 75 -5.12 -11.91 8.90
N GLY A 76 -5.43 -11.56 7.63
CA GLY A 76 -6.28 -12.35 6.74
C GLY A 76 -7.59 -11.66 6.34
N GLY A 77 -7.85 -10.45 6.84
CA GLY A 77 -8.89 -9.54 6.39
C GLY A 77 -8.32 -8.29 5.75
N ASP A 78 -9.19 -7.30 5.46
CA ASP A 78 -8.77 -6.02 4.86
C ASP A 78 -7.94 -5.18 5.84
N ALA A 79 -8.23 -5.24 7.14
CA ALA A 79 -7.46 -4.54 8.17
C ALA A 79 -7.40 -5.35 9.48
N GLY A 80 -6.33 -5.15 10.23
CA GLY A 80 -6.25 -5.59 11.61
C GLY A 80 -7.09 -4.70 12.52
N LEU A 81 -7.84 -5.30 13.46
CA LEU A 81 -8.71 -4.58 14.37
C LEU A 81 -8.29 -4.78 15.83
N ILE A 82 -8.17 -3.68 16.55
CA ILE A 82 -7.73 -3.65 17.95
C ILE A 82 -8.76 -2.85 18.76
N ARG A 83 -9.19 -3.38 19.90
CA ARG A 83 -10.06 -2.61 20.81
C ARG A 83 -9.25 -1.61 21.64
N VAL A 84 -9.89 -0.54 22.04
CA VAL A 84 -9.34 0.44 22.98
C VAL A 84 -9.94 0.19 24.35
N HIS A 85 -9.10 -0.22 25.34
CA HIS A 85 -9.54 -0.52 26.69
C HIS A 85 -10.35 0.61 27.33
N GLY A 86 -11.35 0.25 28.11
CA GLY A 86 -12.20 1.19 28.82
C GLY A 86 -13.17 1.99 27.92
N SER A 87 -13.27 1.59 26.64
CA SER A 87 -14.17 2.25 25.68
C SER A 87 -14.83 1.24 24.73
N ARG A 88 -15.80 1.71 23.95
CA ARG A 88 -16.35 0.93 22.83
C ARG A 88 -15.54 1.09 21.54
N ARG A 89 -14.58 1.98 21.52
CA ARG A 89 -13.80 2.32 20.32
C ARG A 89 -12.83 1.21 19.93
N GLY A 90 -12.52 1.17 18.63
CA GLY A 90 -11.48 0.36 18.08
C GLY A 90 -10.54 1.16 17.17
N LEU A 91 -9.39 0.57 16.94
CA LEU A 91 -8.44 1.00 15.91
C LEU A 91 -8.43 -0.03 14.80
N ALA A 92 -8.29 0.45 13.56
CA ALA A 92 -8.04 -0.38 12.40
C ALA A 92 -6.68 0.01 11.79
N VAL A 93 -5.93 -0.99 11.32
CA VAL A 93 -4.60 -0.79 10.73
C VAL A 93 -4.48 -1.62 9.46
N SER A 94 -4.03 -1.00 8.38
CA SER A 94 -3.63 -1.68 7.14
C SER A 94 -2.21 -1.32 6.74
N THR A 95 -1.62 -2.14 5.86
CA THR A 95 -0.30 -1.90 5.29
C THR A 95 -0.34 -2.28 3.82
N ASP A 96 -0.10 -1.33 2.94
CA ASP A 96 -0.40 -1.44 1.53
C ASP A 96 0.73 -0.91 0.64
N CYS A 97 1.04 -1.63 -0.42
CA CYS A 97 1.87 -1.20 -1.55
C CYS A 97 1.87 -2.26 -2.65
N THR A 98 1.78 -1.82 -3.90
CA THR A 98 2.01 -2.68 -5.06
C THR A 98 3.21 -2.16 -5.86
N PRO A 99 4.44 -2.65 -5.60
CA PRO A 99 5.67 -2.13 -6.21
C PRO A 99 5.66 -2.13 -7.74
N ARG A 100 5.01 -3.10 -8.38
CA ARG A 100 4.89 -3.17 -9.84
C ARG A 100 4.06 -2.01 -10.41
N TYR A 101 3.05 -1.54 -9.69
CA TYR A 101 2.27 -0.36 -10.09
C TYR A 101 3.14 0.89 -9.99
N VAL A 102 3.91 1.01 -8.92
CA VAL A 102 4.84 2.12 -8.73
C VAL A 102 5.95 2.13 -9.78
N GLU A 103 6.47 0.96 -10.16
CA GLU A 103 7.46 0.86 -11.25
C GLU A 103 6.87 1.27 -12.59
N ALA A 104 5.61 0.96 -12.85
CA ALA A 104 4.94 1.28 -14.11
C ALA A 104 4.58 2.77 -14.24
N ASP A 105 4.08 3.37 -13.17
CA ASP A 105 3.78 4.79 -13.02
C ASP A 105 3.96 5.18 -11.55
N PRO A 106 5.08 5.78 -11.19
CA PRO A 106 5.39 6.08 -9.79
C PRO A 106 4.37 7.00 -9.11
N ARG A 107 3.83 7.98 -9.84
CA ARG A 107 2.86 8.91 -9.26
C ARG A 107 1.52 8.23 -8.99
N THR A 108 1.00 7.51 -9.97
CA THR A 108 -0.24 6.76 -9.84
C THR A 108 -0.10 5.63 -8.82
N GLY A 109 1.01 4.87 -8.85
CA GLY A 109 1.26 3.78 -7.92
C GLY A 109 1.40 4.25 -6.47
N GLY A 110 2.03 5.41 -6.24
CA GLY A 110 2.08 6.05 -4.92
C GLY A 110 0.69 6.46 -4.42
N ALA A 111 -0.13 7.06 -5.29
CA ALA A 111 -1.51 7.42 -4.97
C ALA A 111 -2.38 6.18 -4.68
N GLN A 112 -2.20 5.10 -5.45
CA GLN A 112 -2.91 3.85 -5.25
C GLN A 112 -2.61 3.21 -3.90
N ALA A 113 -1.37 3.24 -3.41
CA ALA A 113 -1.01 2.71 -2.10
C ALA A 113 -1.81 3.39 -0.96
N VAL A 114 -1.96 4.71 -1.03
CA VAL A 114 -2.80 5.47 -0.08
C VAL A 114 -4.27 5.12 -0.23
N ALA A 115 -4.78 5.07 -1.47
CA ALA A 115 -6.18 4.76 -1.74
C ALA A 115 -6.55 3.33 -1.33
N GLU A 116 -5.61 2.37 -1.47
CA GLU A 116 -5.78 0.99 -1.03
C GLU A 116 -5.95 0.93 0.49
N GLY A 117 -5.03 1.54 1.27
CA GLY A 117 -5.14 1.61 2.71
C GLY A 117 -6.45 2.24 3.18
N TRP A 118 -6.86 3.33 2.54
CA TRP A 118 -8.13 3.98 2.86
C TRP A 118 -9.34 3.07 2.59
N ARG A 119 -9.35 2.35 1.45
CA ARG A 119 -10.41 1.38 1.13
C ARG A 119 -10.42 0.21 2.11
N ASN A 120 -9.26 -0.32 2.47
CA ASN A 120 -9.13 -1.42 3.42
C ASN A 120 -9.70 -1.05 4.79
N LEU A 121 -9.40 0.14 5.29
CA LEU A 121 -10.00 0.63 6.53
C LEU A 121 -11.51 0.84 6.41
N SER A 122 -11.97 1.40 5.30
CA SER A 122 -13.39 1.61 5.05
C SER A 122 -14.16 0.29 4.95
N ALA A 123 -13.56 -0.75 4.36
CA ALA A 123 -14.16 -2.07 4.23
C ALA A 123 -14.48 -2.73 5.57
N VAL A 124 -13.72 -2.43 6.62
CA VAL A 124 -13.99 -2.93 7.98
C VAL A 124 -14.85 -1.97 8.82
N GLY A 125 -15.30 -0.86 8.25
CA GLY A 125 -16.14 0.14 8.90
C GLY A 125 -15.34 1.21 9.67
N ALA A 126 -14.05 1.33 9.42
CA ALA A 126 -13.21 2.34 10.06
C ALA A 126 -13.13 3.62 9.21
N ARG A 127 -12.92 4.74 9.89
CA ARG A 127 -12.56 6.01 9.28
C ARG A 127 -11.04 6.21 9.37
N GLY A 128 -10.38 6.37 8.22
CA GLY A 128 -8.95 6.69 8.16
C GLY A 128 -8.64 7.99 8.91
N LEU A 129 -7.56 8.00 9.67
CA LEU A 129 -7.10 9.15 10.44
C LEU A 129 -5.77 9.68 9.95
N ALA A 130 -4.80 8.81 9.74
CA ALA A 130 -3.42 9.21 9.45
C ALA A 130 -2.64 8.08 8.77
N ILE A 131 -1.56 8.49 8.11
CA ILE A 131 -0.63 7.64 7.38
C ILE A 131 0.73 7.69 8.06
N THR A 132 1.39 6.55 8.14
CA THR A 132 2.84 6.43 8.22
C THR A 132 3.34 5.81 6.92
N ASN A 133 4.43 6.32 6.34
CA ASN A 133 5.00 5.70 5.15
C ASN A 133 6.36 5.07 5.44
N ASN A 134 6.72 4.08 4.65
CA ASN A 134 8.04 3.46 4.66
C ASN A 134 8.55 3.39 3.22
N LEU A 135 9.38 4.34 2.84
CA LEU A 135 9.88 4.50 1.49
C LEU A 135 11.13 3.64 1.30
N ASN A 136 11.09 2.68 0.37
CA ASN A 136 12.23 1.83 0.05
C ASN A 136 12.54 1.94 -1.43
N PHE A 137 13.72 2.48 -1.77
CA PHE A 137 14.16 2.73 -3.14
C PHE A 137 15.63 2.34 -3.32
N GLY A 138 16.07 2.23 -4.56
CA GLY A 138 17.46 2.03 -4.92
C GLY A 138 18.32 3.26 -4.63
N ASN A 139 19.41 3.40 -5.37
CA ASN A 139 20.35 4.51 -5.21
C ASN A 139 19.77 5.83 -5.77
N PRO A 140 19.48 6.84 -4.91
CA PRO A 140 18.91 8.12 -5.34
C PRO A 140 19.90 9.01 -6.10
N GLU A 141 21.17 8.64 -6.24
CA GLU A 141 22.13 9.31 -7.11
C GLU A 141 21.88 8.99 -8.60
N LYS A 142 21.11 7.94 -8.87
CA LYS A 142 20.62 7.62 -10.21
C LYS A 142 19.37 8.48 -10.49
N PRO A 143 19.36 9.30 -11.54
CA PRO A 143 18.26 10.24 -11.80
C PRO A 143 16.89 9.57 -12.00
N ASP A 144 16.85 8.37 -12.55
CA ASP A 144 15.64 7.57 -12.72
C ASP A 144 15.07 7.10 -11.38
N ILE A 145 15.92 6.63 -10.46
CA ILE A 145 15.51 6.22 -9.10
C ILE A 145 15.03 7.43 -8.29
N MET A 146 15.75 8.57 -8.39
CA MET A 146 15.31 9.80 -7.73
C MET A 146 13.96 10.28 -8.25
N ALA A 147 13.73 10.18 -9.56
CA ALA A 147 12.46 10.52 -10.18
C ALA A 147 11.31 9.59 -9.71
N GLN A 148 11.56 8.28 -9.64
CA GLN A 148 10.59 7.32 -9.09
C GLN A 148 10.18 7.69 -7.66
N MET A 149 11.15 8.00 -6.80
CA MET A 149 10.90 8.39 -5.42
C MET A 149 10.09 9.69 -5.35
N ALA A 150 10.53 10.73 -6.05
CA ALA A 150 9.88 12.03 -6.04
C ALA A 150 8.42 11.95 -6.55
N GLN A 151 8.18 11.27 -7.67
CA GLN A 151 6.83 11.10 -8.21
C GLN A 151 5.94 10.26 -7.29
N SER A 152 6.48 9.21 -6.66
CA SER A 152 5.73 8.42 -5.68
C SER A 152 5.27 9.28 -4.49
N VAL A 153 6.16 10.10 -3.95
CA VAL A 153 5.84 11.01 -2.83
C VAL A 153 4.78 12.04 -3.25
N LEU A 154 4.87 12.60 -4.46
CA LEU A 154 3.86 13.51 -4.99
C LEU A 154 2.49 12.82 -5.11
N GLY A 155 2.45 11.61 -5.67
CA GLY A 155 1.21 10.82 -5.78
C GLY A 155 0.59 10.48 -4.42
N MET A 156 1.41 10.04 -3.46
CA MET A 156 0.95 9.82 -2.10
C MET A 156 0.37 11.08 -1.47
N GLY A 157 1.05 12.23 -1.65
CA GLY A 157 0.58 13.52 -1.15
C GLY A 157 -0.74 13.97 -1.78
N ASP A 158 -0.92 13.75 -3.08
CA ASP A 158 -2.18 14.05 -3.78
C ASP A 158 -3.34 13.22 -3.22
N ALA A 159 -3.15 11.92 -3.05
CA ALA A 159 -4.17 11.03 -2.49
C ALA A 159 -4.44 11.32 -0.99
N ALA A 160 -3.40 11.58 -0.20
CA ALA A 160 -3.53 11.91 1.22
C ALA A 160 -4.37 13.18 1.42
N ARG A 161 -4.17 14.21 0.58
CA ARG A 161 -4.99 15.43 0.60
C ARG A 161 -6.43 15.17 0.17
N ALA A 162 -6.62 14.39 -0.89
CA ALA A 162 -7.96 14.09 -1.40
C ALA A 162 -8.80 13.25 -0.42
N LEU A 163 -8.17 12.41 0.37
CA LEU A 163 -8.81 11.50 1.32
C LEU A 163 -8.78 11.99 2.77
N ASP A 164 -8.26 13.21 3.00
CA ASP A 164 -8.13 13.82 4.34
C ASP A 164 -7.41 12.91 5.34
N THR A 165 -6.31 12.29 4.91
CA THR A 165 -5.49 11.39 5.73
C THR A 165 -4.02 11.86 5.74
N PRO A 166 -3.64 12.72 6.68
CA PRO A 166 -2.31 13.31 6.71
C PRO A 166 -1.21 12.28 6.95
N VAL A 167 -0.05 12.48 6.33
CA VAL A 167 1.17 11.73 6.65
C VAL A 167 1.79 12.34 7.90
N VAL A 168 1.82 11.59 8.99
CA VAL A 168 2.28 12.07 10.32
C VAL A 168 3.63 11.51 10.72
N SER A 169 4.09 10.45 10.08
CA SER A 169 5.40 9.86 10.31
C SER A 169 5.85 9.07 9.10
N GLY A 170 7.10 8.63 9.11
CA GLY A 170 7.61 7.78 8.05
C GLY A 170 9.06 7.37 8.26
N ASN A 171 9.52 6.50 7.37
CA ASN A 171 10.89 6.05 7.27
C ASN A 171 11.34 6.10 5.81
N VAL A 172 12.61 6.29 5.58
CA VAL A 172 13.23 6.21 4.25
C VAL A 172 14.41 5.26 4.32
N SER A 173 14.44 4.28 3.41
CA SER A 173 15.54 3.36 3.18
C SER A 173 15.98 3.49 1.73
N LEU A 174 17.20 3.88 1.50
CA LEU A 174 17.77 4.13 0.18
C LEU A 174 18.95 3.19 -0.10
N TYR A 175 19.46 3.21 -1.33
CA TYR A 175 20.56 2.34 -1.77
C TYR A 175 20.25 0.84 -1.67
N ASN A 176 18.96 0.47 -1.74
CA ASN A 176 18.55 -0.93 -1.74
C ASN A 176 18.82 -1.55 -3.10
N GLU A 177 20.01 -2.07 -3.28
CA GLU A 177 20.50 -2.65 -4.54
C GLU A 177 21.27 -3.94 -4.27
N THR A 178 21.22 -4.85 -5.24
CA THR A 178 22.07 -6.04 -5.30
C THR A 178 22.70 -6.11 -6.68
N ASP A 179 24.01 -6.19 -6.75
CA ASP A 179 24.79 -6.24 -8.00
C ASP A 179 24.42 -5.10 -8.98
N GLY A 180 24.20 -3.89 -8.45
CA GLY A 180 23.85 -2.71 -9.22
C GLY A 180 22.39 -2.65 -9.69
N ARG A 181 21.55 -3.64 -9.37
CA ARG A 181 20.11 -3.63 -9.61
C ARG A 181 19.38 -3.14 -8.39
N ALA A 182 18.59 -2.08 -8.58
CA ALA A 182 17.68 -1.59 -7.57
C ALA A 182 16.56 -2.60 -7.29
N ILE A 183 16.05 -2.60 -6.07
CA ILE A 183 14.75 -3.21 -5.76
C ILE A 183 13.64 -2.50 -6.55
N LEU A 184 12.49 -3.13 -6.66
CA LEU A 184 11.29 -2.42 -7.11
C LEU A 184 10.98 -1.27 -6.15
N PRO A 185 10.47 -0.13 -6.66
CA PRO A 185 10.11 1.01 -5.81
C PRO A 185 8.97 0.64 -4.85
N CYS A 186 9.22 0.73 -3.56
CA CYS A 186 8.27 0.29 -2.53
C CYS A 186 7.93 1.42 -1.55
N PRO A 187 7.07 2.37 -1.90
CA PRO A 187 6.53 3.36 -0.98
C PRO A 187 5.38 2.73 -0.16
N VAL A 188 5.73 1.92 0.84
CA VAL A 188 4.75 1.25 1.69
C VAL A 188 3.97 2.27 2.51
N VAL A 189 2.66 2.14 2.54
CA VAL A 189 1.74 2.95 3.35
C VAL A 189 1.19 2.12 4.50
N GLY A 190 1.40 2.57 5.72
CA GLY A 190 0.64 2.11 6.88
C GLY A 190 -0.46 3.12 7.18
N MET A 191 -1.70 2.70 7.23
CA MET A 191 -2.81 3.59 7.56
C MET A 191 -3.49 3.16 8.85
N VAL A 192 -3.80 4.15 9.70
CA VAL A 192 -4.52 3.93 10.95
C VAL A 192 -5.87 4.64 10.88
N GLY A 193 -6.90 3.96 11.33
CA GLY A 193 -8.25 4.49 11.42
C GLY A 193 -8.91 4.16 12.75
N THR A 194 -10.09 4.74 12.97
CA THR A 194 -10.91 4.49 14.17
C THR A 194 -12.27 3.97 13.81
N ILE A 195 -12.81 3.16 14.71
CA ILE A 195 -14.20 2.72 14.72
C ILE A 195 -14.80 3.18 16.06
N ASP A 196 -15.91 3.91 16.02
CA ASP A 196 -16.52 4.46 17.24
C ASP A 196 -17.12 3.35 18.13
N ASP A 197 -17.62 2.29 17.50
CA ASP A 197 -18.08 1.08 18.18
C ASP A 197 -17.47 -0.14 17.51
N ILE A 198 -16.51 -0.77 18.15
CA ILE A 198 -15.81 -1.95 17.60
C ILE A 198 -16.77 -3.13 17.31
N ALA A 199 -17.94 -3.17 17.98
CA ALA A 199 -18.94 -4.19 17.71
C ALA A 199 -19.65 -3.99 16.34
N SER A 200 -19.51 -2.83 15.72
CA SER A 200 -20.03 -2.54 14.37
C SER A 200 -19.05 -2.89 13.27
N ALA A 201 -17.84 -3.35 13.59
CA ALA A 201 -16.87 -3.77 12.60
C ALA A 201 -17.41 -4.92 11.76
N VAL A 202 -17.08 -4.91 10.47
CA VAL A 202 -17.51 -5.93 9.51
C VAL A 202 -16.31 -6.69 8.96
N GLY A 203 -16.54 -7.95 8.61
CA GLY A 203 -15.55 -8.80 7.95
C GLY A 203 -15.94 -9.09 6.51
N MET A 204 -15.09 -9.81 5.79
CA MET A 204 -15.30 -10.16 4.38
C MET A 204 -16.42 -11.19 4.13
N ALA A 205 -16.78 -11.99 5.13
CA ALA A 205 -17.75 -13.05 4.95
C ALA A 205 -19.18 -12.53 5.11
N PRO A 206 -20.12 -12.93 4.23
CA PRO A 206 -21.55 -12.74 4.47
C PRO A 206 -21.96 -13.39 5.78
N THR A 207 -22.79 -12.72 6.57
CA THR A 207 -23.21 -13.17 7.91
C THR A 207 -24.61 -13.74 7.97
N ALA A 208 -25.39 -13.60 6.89
CA ALA A 208 -26.77 -14.10 6.81
C ALA A 208 -27.17 -14.41 5.36
N ASP A 209 -28.11 -15.33 5.22
CA ASP A 209 -28.76 -15.60 3.93
C ASP A 209 -29.60 -14.40 3.47
N GLY A 210 -29.65 -14.17 2.16
CA GLY A 210 -30.44 -13.10 1.57
C GLY A 210 -29.76 -11.72 1.55
N GLN A 211 -28.51 -11.62 1.95
CA GLN A 211 -27.72 -10.40 1.76
C GLN A 211 -27.49 -10.13 0.28
N ALA A 212 -27.61 -8.86 -0.14
CA ALA A 212 -27.34 -8.46 -1.51
C ALA A 212 -25.84 -8.19 -1.71
N LEU A 213 -25.30 -8.69 -2.83
CA LEU A 213 -24.00 -8.27 -3.33
C LEU A 213 -24.19 -7.05 -4.24
N VAL A 214 -23.55 -5.97 -3.92
CA VAL A 214 -23.63 -4.71 -4.66
C VAL A 214 -22.25 -4.32 -5.15
N VAL A 215 -22.12 -4.01 -6.43
CA VAL A 215 -20.92 -3.40 -7.00
C VAL A 215 -21.11 -1.89 -6.99
N ILE A 216 -20.15 -1.17 -6.37
CA ILE A 216 -20.13 0.28 -6.32
C ILE A 216 -18.97 0.76 -7.18
N GLY A 217 -19.26 1.54 -8.21
CA GLY A 217 -18.26 2.07 -9.14
C GLY A 217 -18.85 2.20 -10.53
N GLN A 218 -18.03 2.65 -11.46
CA GLN A 218 -18.36 2.60 -12.88
C GLN A 218 -18.13 1.17 -13.38
N ASP A 219 -18.99 0.72 -14.30
CA ASP A 219 -18.63 -0.46 -15.11
C ASP A 219 -17.32 -0.11 -15.82
N ALA A 220 -16.24 -0.81 -15.48
CA ALA A 220 -15.01 -0.69 -16.19
C ALA A 220 -15.32 -1.04 -17.65
N SER A 221 -15.25 -0.07 -18.57
CA SER A 221 -15.25 -0.40 -19.97
C SER A 221 -14.03 -1.28 -20.23
N GLN A 222 -14.12 -2.18 -21.16
CA GLN A 222 -13.00 -3.09 -21.47
C GLN A 222 -11.73 -2.33 -21.88
N ASP A 223 -11.86 -1.07 -22.26
CA ASP A 223 -10.78 -0.19 -22.72
C ASP A 223 -10.09 0.59 -21.57
N ASP A 224 -10.69 0.63 -20.37
CA ASP A 224 -10.12 1.37 -19.23
C ASP A 224 -9.18 0.51 -18.37
N GLY A 225 -9.03 -0.78 -18.68
CA GLY A 225 -8.22 -1.73 -17.95
C GLY A 225 -6.75 -1.72 -18.37
N TRP A 226 -5.85 -1.41 -17.44
CA TRP A 226 -4.43 -1.58 -17.68
C TRP A 226 -3.91 -2.87 -17.05
N LEU A 227 -3.85 -3.94 -17.83
CA LEU A 227 -3.47 -5.27 -17.36
C LEU A 227 -1.96 -5.53 -17.33
N GLY A 228 -1.14 -4.61 -17.88
CA GLY A 228 0.30 -4.81 -18.08
C GLY A 228 1.14 -5.00 -16.81
N VAL A 229 0.57 -4.80 -15.63
CA VAL A 229 1.21 -5.07 -14.33
C VAL A 229 0.38 -5.99 -13.45
N SER A 230 -0.68 -6.61 -13.99
CA SER A 230 -1.45 -7.63 -13.29
C SER A 230 -0.64 -8.93 -13.15
N LEU A 231 -1.17 -9.89 -12.40
CA LEU A 231 -0.62 -11.25 -12.29
C LEU A 231 -1.05 -12.17 -13.43
N TYR A 232 -1.99 -11.71 -14.24
CA TYR A 232 -2.50 -12.44 -15.41
C TYR A 232 -1.51 -12.50 -16.56
#